data_d96fd7d50f6f51ece5c54fb362c9441d
#
_entry.id   d96fd7d50f6f51ece5c54fb362c9441d
#
_cell.length_a   1.000
_cell.length_b   1.000
_cell.length_c   1.000
_cell.angle_alpha   90.00
_cell.angle_beta   90.00
_cell.angle_gamma   90.00
#
_symmetry.space_group_name_H-M   'P 1'
#
loop_
_entity.id
_entity.type
_entity.pdbx_description
1 polymer ?
#
loop_
_entity_poly.entity_id
_entity_poly.type
_entity_poly.pdbx_seq_one_letter_code
_entity_poly.pdbx_strand_id
1 'polypeptide(L)'
;MKITKVETIQIETPRYYGHISGHVLVKVHVDDGPVGWGEASDSRTEDLGAIAKQYNDLLVGKDAGNITEINELLSAQAFKSTVSDRHLVSAIDLALYDLNGKVQGVPAYRLMGGKMRDRLYCCYPIFGWQVRDDFEQAASYLQRLTDLGHHLFRYYVSGDSALDDRFLTEMKHRYGDKIKLKSL
;
A
#
# COMPACT_ATOMS: atom_id res chain seq x y z
N MET A 1 18.40 20.56 0.32
CA MET A 1 18.16 19.61 -0.80
C MET A 1 16.91 20.08 -1.54
N LYS A 2 17.10 20.50 -2.80
CA LYS A 2 15.97 20.97 -3.59
C LYS A 2 15.42 19.81 -4.43
N ILE A 3 14.11 19.62 -4.41
CA ILE A 3 13.45 18.67 -5.30
C ILE A 3 13.66 19.14 -6.74
N THR A 4 14.15 18.24 -7.60
CA THR A 4 14.38 18.51 -9.02
C THR A 4 13.36 17.82 -9.91
N LYS A 5 12.79 16.69 -9.45
CA LYS A 5 11.80 15.93 -10.20
C LYS A 5 11.00 14.99 -9.29
N VAL A 6 9.71 14.87 -9.53
CA VAL A 6 8.88 13.77 -9.08
C VAL A 6 8.59 12.88 -10.30
N GLU A 7 9.01 11.63 -10.26
CA GLU A 7 8.84 10.65 -11.32
C GLU A 7 7.87 9.56 -10.87
N THR A 8 6.99 9.15 -11.75
CA THR A 8 6.03 8.07 -11.50
C THR A 8 6.26 6.93 -12.48
N ILE A 9 6.22 5.69 -11.96
CA ILE A 9 6.39 4.47 -12.74
C ILE A 9 5.22 3.56 -12.42
N GLN A 10 4.38 3.27 -13.41
CA GLN A 10 3.32 2.29 -13.24
C GLN A 10 3.86 0.89 -13.46
N ILE A 11 3.53 -0.01 -12.55
CA ILE A 11 3.83 -1.43 -12.65
C ILE A 11 2.55 -2.24 -12.44
N GLU A 12 2.52 -3.42 -13.00
CA GLU A 12 1.46 -4.38 -12.81
C GLU A 12 2.04 -5.69 -12.26
N THR A 13 1.39 -6.24 -11.23
CA THR A 13 1.81 -7.48 -10.61
C THR A 13 0.68 -8.50 -10.66
N PRO A 14 0.94 -9.74 -11.09
CA PRO A 14 -0.04 -10.80 -10.99
C PRO A 14 -0.28 -11.12 -9.51
N ARG A 15 -1.55 -11.16 -9.12
CA ARG A 15 -1.98 -11.68 -7.83
C ARG A 15 -2.40 -13.14 -7.96
N TYR A 16 -2.48 -13.81 -6.84
CA TYR A 16 -3.14 -15.10 -6.75
C TYR A 16 -4.56 -14.97 -7.33
N TYR A 17 -5.08 -15.96 -8.02
CA TYR A 17 -6.35 -15.96 -8.79
C TYR A 17 -6.30 -15.24 -10.15
N GLY A 18 -5.14 -14.96 -10.71
CA GLY A 18 -5.02 -14.36 -12.04
C GLY A 18 -5.40 -12.87 -12.11
N HIS A 19 -5.71 -12.25 -10.97
CA HIS A 19 -5.91 -10.82 -10.92
C HIS A 19 -4.60 -10.06 -11.07
N ILE A 20 -4.65 -8.97 -11.80
CA ILE A 20 -3.53 -8.06 -11.96
C ILE A 20 -3.78 -6.83 -11.07
N SER A 21 -2.85 -6.55 -10.16
CA SER A 21 -2.85 -5.35 -9.34
C SER A 21 -1.97 -4.28 -9.98
N GLY A 22 -2.49 -3.08 -10.10
CA GLY A 22 -1.71 -1.90 -10.51
C GLY A 22 -1.07 -1.23 -9.30
N HIS A 23 0.19 -0.83 -9.45
CA HIS A 23 0.93 -0.05 -8.46
C HIS A 23 1.62 1.11 -9.14
N VAL A 24 1.75 2.22 -8.46
CA VAL A 24 2.53 3.36 -8.94
C VAL A 24 3.70 3.58 -8.01
N LEU A 25 4.91 3.36 -8.50
CA LEU A 25 6.12 3.74 -7.79
C LEU A 25 6.38 5.23 -8.02
N VAL A 26 6.77 5.92 -6.97
CA VAL A 26 7.13 7.33 -6.99
C VAL A 26 8.59 7.48 -6.62
N LYS A 27 9.32 8.28 -7.40
CA LYS A 27 10.68 8.70 -7.10
C LYS A 27 10.71 10.20 -6.88
N VAL A 28 11.30 10.63 -5.78
CA VAL A 28 11.63 12.03 -5.53
C VAL A 28 13.12 12.22 -5.72
N HIS A 29 13.48 13.00 -6.74
CA HIS A 29 14.86 13.36 -7.07
C HIS A 29 15.19 14.72 -6.48
N VAL A 30 16.43 14.88 -6.03
CA VAL A 30 16.97 16.14 -5.47
C VAL A 30 18.22 16.56 -6.22
N ASP A 31 18.63 17.82 -6.04
CA ASP A 31 19.81 18.43 -6.64
C ASP A 31 21.13 17.77 -6.21
N ASP A 32 21.21 17.32 -4.96
CA ASP A 32 22.36 16.59 -4.42
C ASP A 32 21.87 15.61 -3.34
N GLY A 33 22.03 14.31 -3.62
CA GLY A 33 21.63 13.25 -2.70
C GLY A 33 21.02 12.02 -3.35
N PRO A 34 20.53 11.08 -2.53
CA PRO A 34 19.89 9.86 -2.99
C PRO A 34 18.49 10.15 -3.55
N VAL A 35 17.93 9.17 -4.22
CA VAL A 35 16.52 9.18 -4.66
C VAL A 35 15.65 8.59 -3.55
N GLY A 36 14.56 9.30 -3.22
CA GLY A 36 13.52 8.78 -2.35
C GLY A 36 12.50 7.95 -3.13
N TRP A 37 12.04 6.85 -2.54
CA TRP A 37 11.07 5.94 -3.13
C TRP A 37 9.81 5.82 -2.29
N GLY A 38 8.66 5.82 -2.94
CA GLY A 38 7.36 5.54 -2.35
C GLY A 38 6.47 4.74 -3.29
N GLU A 39 5.35 4.24 -2.79
CA GLU A 39 4.42 3.42 -3.56
C GLU A 39 2.98 3.82 -3.26
N ALA A 40 2.19 3.93 -4.33
CA ALA A 40 0.73 3.96 -4.29
C ALA A 40 0.21 2.60 -4.74
N SER A 41 -0.25 1.78 -3.79
CA SER A 41 -0.81 0.46 -4.06
C SER A 41 -2.23 0.54 -4.59
N ASP A 42 -2.62 -0.47 -5.38
CA ASP A 42 -3.95 -0.58 -5.99
C ASP A 42 -4.37 0.68 -6.78
N SER A 43 -3.38 1.34 -7.37
CA SER A 43 -3.57 2.55 -8.15
C SER A 43 -3.30 2.26 -9.62
N ARG A 44 -4.30 2.56 -10.44
CA ARG A 44 -4.17 2.58 -11.90
C ARG A 44 -4.70 3.93 -12.36
N THR A 45 -3.95 4.59 -13.22
CA THR A 45 -4.41 5.84 -13.83
C THR A 45 -3.88 5.96 -15.24
N GLU A 46 -4.78 6.27 -16.16
CA GLU A 46 -4.43 6.55 -17.55
C GLU A 46 -3.73 7.91 -17.69
N ASP A 47 -3.97 8.82 -16.71
CA ASP A 47 -3.44 10.18 -16.72
C ASP A 47 -2.18 10.35 -15.86
N LEU A 48 -1.41 9.29 -15.66
CA LEU A 48 -0.24 9.32 -14.79
C LEU A 48 0.76 10.44 -15.14
N GLY A 49 0.94 10.71 -16.43
CA GLY A 49 1.80 11.79 -16.90
C GLY A 49 1.32 13.18 -16.51
N ALA A 50 0.02 13.43 -16.62
CA ALA A 50 -0.59 14.70 -16.22
C ALA A 50 -0.51 14.92 -14.71
N ILE A 51 -0.78 13.86 -13.93
CA ILE A 51 -0.68 13.89 -12.47
C ILE A 51 0.79 14.11 -12.03
N ALA A 52 1.74 13.40 -12.64
CA ALA A 52 3.16 13.60 -12.34
C ALA A 52 3.60 15.04 -12.66
N LYS A 53 3.13 15.60 -13.78
CA LYS A 53 3.40 17.01 -14.12
C LYS A 53 2.86 17.96 -13.06
N GLN A 54 1.65 17.77 -12.59
CA GLN A 54 1.02 18.59 -11.55
C GLN A 54 1.85 18.60 -10.26
N TYR A 55 2.34 17.44 -9.82
CA TYR A 55 3.19 17.36 -8.63
C TYR A 55 4.59 17.92 -8.85
N ASN A 56 5.15 17.83 -10.07
CA ASN A 56 6.38 18.52 -10.42
C ASN A 56 6.21 20.04 -10.32
N ASP A 57 5.14 20.58 -10.91
CA ASP A 57 4.85 22.02 -10.87
C ASP A 57 4.68 22.53 -9.43
N LEU A 58 4.19 21.68 -8.52
CA LEU A 58 3.99 22.02 -7.12
C LEU A 58 5.28 21.93 -6.28
N LEU A 59 6.11 20.92 -6.52
CA LEU A 59 7.18 20.49 -5.60
C LEU A 59 8.59 20.82 -6.06
N VAL A 60 8.84 20.97 -7.36
CA VAL A 60 10.19 21.30 -7.86
C VAL A 60 10.66 22.64 -7.27
N GLY A 61 11.89 22.64 -6.78
CA GLY A 61 12.50 23.77 -6.07
C GLY A 61 12.21 23.84 -4.58
N LYS A 62 11.26 23.05 -4.05
CA LYS A 62 11.01 22.95 -2.62
C LYS A 62 12.13 22.19 -1.90
N ASP A 63 12.33 22.45 -0.63
CA ASP A 63 13.27 21.71 0.20
C ASP A 63 12.68 20.37 0.63
N ALA A 64 13.25 19.28 0.15
CA ALA A 64 12.83 17.92 0.47
C ALA A 64 12.96 17.58 1.98
N GLY A 65 13.75 18.32 2.74
CA GLY A 65 13.85 18.21 4.19
C GLY A 65 12.62 18.73 4.94
N ASN A 66 11.85 19.63 4.31
CA ASN A 66 10.67 20.26 4.90
C ASN A 66 9.40 19.43 4.67
N ILE A 67 9.38 18.17 5.19
CA ILE A 67 8.28 17.22 4.97
C ILE A 67 6.93 17.82 5.36
N THR A 68 6.85 18.54 6.49
CA THR A 68 5.59 19.15 6.97
C THR A 68 5.04 20.17 5.97
N GLU A 69 5.87 21.10 5.47
CA GLU A 69 5.45 22.08 4.47
C GLU A 69 4.96 21.42 3.19
N ILE A 70 5.69 20.39 2.73
CA ILE A 70 5.30 19.64 1.53
C ILE A 70 3.97 18.93 1.74
N ASN A 71 3.75 18.31 2.91
CA ASN A 71 2.51 17.61 3.21
C ASN A 71 1.30 18.55 3.32
N GLU A 72 1.48 19.77 3.77
CA GLU A 72 0.43 20.80 3.73
C GLU A 72 0.04 21.14 2.27
N LEU A 73 1.02 21.34 1.40
CA LEU A 73 0.79 21.60 -0.02
C LEU A 73 0.09 20.42 -0.71
N LEU A 74 0.55 19.19 -0.45
CA LEU A 74 -0.01 17.97 -1.00
C LEU A 74 -1.45 17.74 -0.51
N SER A 75 -1.71 17.97 0.77
CA SER A 75 -3.04 17.84 1.36
C SER A 75 -4.02 18.84 0.76
N ALA A 76 -3.63 20.09 0.61
CA ALA A 76 -4.44 21.12 -0.03
C ALA A 76 -4.81 20.77 -1.48
N GLN A 77 -3.92 20.08 -2.19
CA GLN A 77 -4.16 19.56 -3.54
C GLN A 77 -5.07 18.34 -3.52
N ALA A 78 -4.83 17.39 -2.62
CA ALA A 78 -5.60 16.14 -2.52
C ALA A 78 -7.09 16.36 -2.20
N PHE A 79 -7.43 17.41 -1.45
CA PHE A 79 -8.83 17.78 -1.17
C PHE A 79 -9.62 18.19 -2.42
N LYS A 80 -8.94 18.59 -3.49
CA LYS A 80 -9.54 19.01 -4.75
C LYS A 80 -9.62 17.88 -5.78
N SER A 81 -9.15 16.68 -5.44
CA SER A 81 -8.73 15.67 -6.39
C SER A 81 -9.41 14.31 -6.20
N THR A 82 -9.17 13.39 -7.11
CA THR A 82 -9.69 12.01 -7.13
C THR A 82 -9.05 11.12 -6.04
N VAL A 83 -9.57 9.89 -5.88
CA VAL A 83 -8.98 8.89 -4.97
C VAL A 83 -7.56 8.54 -5.37
N SER A 84 -7.26 8.44 -6.67
CA SER A 84 -5.93 8.14 -7.21
C SER A 84 -4.90 9.19 -6.82
N ASP A 85 -5.29 10.47 -6.81
CA ASP A 85 -4.41 11.56 -6.37
C ASP A 85 -4.02 11.41 -4.91
N ARG A 86 -4.96 11.03 -4.03
CA ARG A 86 -4.67 10.79 -2.61
C ARG A 86 -3.68 9.66 -2.38
N HIS A 87 -3.73 8.61 -3.19
CA HIS A 87 -2.74 7.54 -3.15
C HIS A 87 -1.35 8.03 -3.56
N LEU A 88 -1.28 8.90 -4.58
CA LEU A 88 -0.01 9.51 -5.00
C LEU A 88 0.56 10.47 -3.95
N VAL A 89 -0.28 11.24 -3.28
CA VAL A 89 0.15 12.07 -2.13
C VAL A 89 0.82 11.23 -1.07
N SER A 90 0.22 10.10 -0.68
CA SER A 90 0.80 9.17 0.28
C SER A 90 2.13 8.58 -0.22
N ALA A 91 2.22 8.27 -1.52
CA ALA A 91 3.46 7.76 -2.10
C ALA A 91 4.59 8.80 -2.11
N ILE A 92 4.27 10.07 -2.35
CA ILE A 92 5.24 11.17 -2.27
C ILE A 92 5.72 11.35 -0.83
N ASP A 93 4.81 11.32 0.15
CA ASP A 93 5.15 11.40 1.57
C ASP A 93 6.11 10.26 1.98
N LEU A 94 5.81 9.02 1.60
CA LEU A 94 6.70 7.88 1.82
C LEU A 94 8.07 8.10 1.18
N ALA A 95 8.11 8.63 -0.06
CA ALA A 95 9.36 8.91 -0.76
C ALA A 95 10.20 9.99 -0.04
N LEU A 96 9.56 10.99 0.57
CA LEU A 96 10.26 12.00 1.36
C LEU A 96 10.85 11.42 2.64
N TYR A 97 10.14 10.55 3.35
CA TYR A 97 10.69 9.85 4.52
C TYR A 97 11.83 8.92 4.15
N ASP A 98 11.74 8.18 3.03
CA ASP A 98 12.81 7.33 2.53
C ASP A 98 14.05 8.16 2.15
N LEU A 99 13.86 9.26 1.42
CA LEU A 99 14.92 10.19 1.07
C LEU A 99 15.65 10.75 2.30
N ASN A 100 14.90 11.31 3.23
CA ASN A 100 15.47 11.93 4.43
C ASN A 100 16.14 10.91 5.35
N GLY A 101 15.59 9.69 5.43
CA GLY A 101 16.22 8.56 6.13
C GLY A 101 17.58 8.20 5.54
N LYS A 102 17.67 8.12 4.20
CA LYS A 102 18.93 7.85 3.48
C LYS A 102 19.96 8.94 3.69
N VAL A 103 19.55 10.20 3.62
CA VAL A 103 20.44 11.36 3.84
C VAL A 103 21.01 11.38 5.26
N GLN A 104 20.17 11.08 6.25
CA GLN A 104 20.59 11.05 7.66
C GLN A 104 21.22 9.73 8.10
N GLY A 105 21.26 8.71 7.22
CA GLY A 105 21.80 7.39 7.54
C GLY A 105 20.98 6.63 8.58
N VAL A 106 19.67 6.91 8.67
CA VAL A 106 18.75 6.27 9.62
C VAL A 106 17.51 5.70 8.92
N PRO A 107 16.91 4.63 9.44
CA PRO A 107 15.68 4.10 8.89
C PRO A 107 14.51 5.07 9.13
N ALA A 108 13.55 5.13 8.19
CA ALA A 108 12.43 6.07 8.19
C ALA A 108 11.64 6.11 9.52
N TYR A 109 11.48 4.97 10.21
CA TYR A 109 10.79 4.97 11.50
C TYR A 109 11.44 5.85 12.58
N ARG A 110 12.74 6.13 12.47
CA ARG A 110 13.44 7.08 13.36
C ARG A 110 12.94 8.49 13.18
N LEU A 111 12.65 8.86 11.94
CA LEU A 111 12.10 10.19 11.60
C LEU A 111 10.64 10.34 12.07
N MET A 112 9.94 9.22 12.24
CA MET A 112 8.54 9.16 12.70
C MET A 112 8.40 9.05 14.25
N GLY A 113 9.46 9.28 15.01
CA GLY A 113 9.41 9.25 16.47
C GLY A 113 10.00 8.00 17.11
N GLY A 114 10.49 7.05 16.32
CA GLY A 114 11.25 5.90 16.83
C GLY A 114 10.54 4.56 16.75
N LYS A 115 11.19 3.54 17.27
CA LYS A 115 10.76 2.15 17.16
C LYS A 115 9.88 1.74 18.33
N MET A 116 8.67 1.32 18.05
CA MET A 116 7.74 0.79 19.07
C MET A 116 7.71 -0.74 19.11
N ARG A 117 8.04 -1.43 18.03
CA ARG A 117 7.95 -2.89 17.90
C ARG A 117 9.07 -3.43 17.03
N ASP A 118 9.51 -4.65 17.33
CA ASP A 118 10.48 -5.40 16.55
C ASP A 118 9.83 -6.25 15.46
N ARG A 119 8.58 -6.64 15.67
CA ARG A 119 7.82 -7.54 14.80
C ARG A 119 6.37 -7.06 14.67
N LEU A 120 5.85 -7.19 13.45
CA LEU A 120 4.44 -6.97 13.13
C LEU A 120 3.86 -8.28 12.60
N TYR A 121 2.67 -8.62 13.04
CA TYR A 121 1.92 -9.74 12.46
C TYR A 121 1.35 -9.31 11.11
N CYS A 122 1.70 -10.07 10.06
CA CYS A 122 1.09 -9.88 8.75
C CYS A 122 -0.32 -10.47 8.75
N CYS A 123 -1.28 -9.70 8.23
CA CYS A 123 -2.65 -10.14 8.04
C CYS A 123 -2.91 -10.28 6.53
N TYR A 124 -3.31 -11.49 6.11
CA TYR A 124 -3.62 -11.76 4.70
C TYR A 124 -5.11 -11.52 4.41
N PRO A 125 -5.44 -10.83 3.33
CA PRO A 125 -6.82 -10.64 2.90
C PRO A 125 -7.34 -11.91 2.20
N ILE A 126 -8.55 -12.31 2.55
CA ILE A 126 -9.39 -13.23 1.80
C ILE A 126 -10.64 -12.43 1.39
N PHE A 127 -10.91 -12.36 0.12
CA PHE A 127 -12.03 -11.57 -0.38
C PHE A 127 -13.24 -12.48 -0.63
N GLY A 128 -14.41 -12.08 -0.16
CA GLY A 128 -15.65 -12.82 -0.32
C GLY A 128 -16.04 -13.07 -1.78
N TRP A 129 -15.68 -12.16 -2.69
CA TRP A 129 -15.87 -12.40 -4.12
C TRP A 129 -15.06 -13.62 -4.62
N GLN A 130 -13.85 -13.85 -4.09
CA GLN A 130 -13.05 -15.05 -4.41
C GLN A 130 -13.76 -16.32 -3.94
N VAL A 131 -14.35 -16.28 -2.73
CA VAL A 131 -15.13 -17.39 -2.17
C VAL A 131 -16.38 -17.66 -3.00
N ARG A 132 -17.04 -16.61 -3.47
CA ARG A 132 -18.22 -16.72 -4.35
C ARG A 132 -17.87 -17.32 -5.71
N ASP A 133 -16.75 -16.92 -6.28
CA ASP A 133 -16.31 -17.40 -7.60
C ASP A 133 -15.81 -18.85 -7.54
N ASP A 134 -15.01 -19.19 -6.51
CA ASP A 134 -14.53 -20.55 -6.28
C ASP A 134 -14.18 -20.78 -4.80
N PHE A 135 -15.11 -21.40 -4.07
CA PHE A 135 -14.97 -21.70 -2.64
C PHE A 135 -13.74 -22.56 -2.33
N GLU A 136 -13.53 -23.64 -3.09
CA GLU A 136 -12.43 -24.57 -2.81
C GLU A 136 -11.06 -23.96 -3.17
N GLN A 137 -11.01 -23.14 -4.18
CA GLN A 137 -9.79 -22.39 -4.49
C GLN A 137 -9.45 -21.40 -3.38
N ALA A 138 -10.44 -20.68 -2.83
CA ALA A 138 -10.24 -19.78 -1.70
C ALA A 138 -9.78 -20.53 -0.44
N ALA A 139 -10.38 -21.68 -0.15
CA ALA A 139 -9.97 -22.55 0.95
C ALA A 139 -8.55 -23.10 0.77
N SER A 140 -8.19 -23.52 -0.44
CA SER A 140 -6.85 -24.00 -0.79
C SER A 140 -5.79 -22.90 -0.65
N TYR A 141 -6.14 -21.65 -1.00
CA TYR A 141 -5.26 -20.51 -0.79
C TYR A 141 -4.98 -20.24 0.67
N LEU A 142 -6.01 -20.28 1.51
CA LEU A 142 -5.87 -20.15 2.96
C LEU A 142 -5.02 -21.29 3.53
N GLN A 143 -5.24 -22.53 3.06
CA GLN A 143 -4.41 -23.68 3.44
C GLN A 143 -2.93 -23.42 3.16
N ARG A 144 -2.61 -23.05 1.92
CA ARG A 144 -1.24 -22.77 1.51
C ARG A 144 -0.58 -21.70 2.38
N LEU A 145 -1.29 -20.62 2.70
CA LEU A 145 -0.77 -19.56 3.57
C LEU A 145 -0.55 -20.07 5.00
N THR A 146 -1.46 -20.90 5.52
CA THR A 146 -1.33 -21.51 6.84
C THR A 146 -0.12 -22.44 6.91
N ASP A 147 0.13 -23.24 5.86
CA ASP A 147 1.30 -24.12 5.76
C ASP A 147 2.62 -23.33 5.70
N LEU A 148 2.58 -22.11 5.16
CA LEU A 148 3.71 -21.16 5.18
C LEU A 148 3.89 -20.46 6.54
N GLY A 149 3.05 -20.75 7.52
CA GLY A 149 3.15 -20.21 8.87
C GLY A 149 2.38 -18.91 9.13
N HIS A 150 1.48 -18.54 8.21
CA HIS A 150 0.61 -17.40 8.43
C HIS A 150 -0.62 -17.81 9.25
N HIS A 151 -0.95 -17.01 10.25
CA HIS A 151 -2.01 -17.35 11.22
C HIS A 151 -3.11 -16.29 11.32
N LEU A 152 -2.94 -15.13 10.70
CA LEU A 152 -3.90 -14.03 10.78
C LEU A 152 -4.44 -13.70 9.39
N PHE A 153 -5.77 -13.78 9.26
CA PHE A 153 -6.48 -13.53 8.02
C PHE A 153 -7.59 -12.52 8.23
N ARG A 154 -7.80 -11.65 7.25
CA ARG A 154 -8.92 -10.70 7.21
C ARG A 154 -9.86 -11.11 6.09
N TYR A 155 -11.08 -11.47 6.45
CA TYR A 155 -12.12 -11.83 5.51
C TYR A 155 -12.96 -10.61 5.17
N TYR A 156 -12.99 -10.25 3.92
CA TYR A 156 -13.92 -9.26 3.39
C TYR A 156 -15.17 -9.96 2.92
N VAL A 157 -16.32 -9.63 3.53
CA VAL A 157 -17.59 -10.31 3.25
C VAL A 157 -18.00 -10.21 1.78
N SER A 158 -18.66 -11.26 1.29
CA SER A 158 -19.08 -11.39 -0.11
C SER A 158 -20.35 -10.60 -0.44
N GLY A 159 -21.12 -10.22 0.57
CA GLY A 159 -22.48 -9.71 0.46
C GLY A 159 -23.56 -10.81 0.48
N ASP A 160 -23.16 -12.08 0.49
CA ASP A 160 -24.04 -13.25 0.71
C ASP A 160 -23.72 -13.84 2.09
N SER A 161 -24.59 -13.55 3.07
CA SER A 161 -24.36 -13.96 4.46
C SER A 161 -24.32 -15.49 4.64
N ALA A 162 -25.08 -16.24 3.86
CA ALA A 162 -25.11 -17.71 3.95
C ALA A 162 -23.80 -18.31 3.44
N LEU A 163 -23.25 -17.77 2.37
CA LEU A 163 -21.95 -18.14 1.85
C LEU A 163 -20.83 -17.76 2.81
N ASP A 164 -20.88 -16.55 3.37
CA ASP A 164 -19.91 -16.05 4.32
C ASP A 164 -19.88 -16.91 5.58
N ASP A 165 -21.04 -17.21 6.18
CA ASP A 165 -21.17 -18.08 7.35
C ASP A 165 -20.65 -19.49 7.07
N ARG A 166 -20.98 -20.06 5.90
CA ARG A 166 -20.48 -21.36 5.49
C ARG A 166 -18.95 -21.36 5.40
N PHE A 167 -18.37 -20.37 4.75
CA PHE A 167 -16.91 -20.30 4.60
C PHE A 167 -16.20 -20.12 5.94
N LEU A 168 -16.66 -19.21 6.77
CA LEU A 168 -16.06 -18.94 8.08
C LEU A 168 -16.18 -20.17 9.02
N THR A 169 -17.33 -20.82 9.03
CA THR A 169 -17.57 -22.03 9.81
C THR A 169 -16.66 -23.18 9.34
N GLU A 170 -16.56 -23.39 8.04
CA GLU A 170 -15.70 -24.43 7.47
C GLU A 170 -14.22 -24.17 7.79
N MET A 171 -13.76 -22.93 7.65
CA MET A 171 -12.37 -22.57 7.99
C MET A 171 -12.10 -22.73 9.48
N LYS A 172 -13.06 -22.37 10.34
CA LYS A 172 -12.94 -22.59 11.79
C LYS A 172 -12.91 -24.08 12.15
N HIS A 173 -13.68 -24.89 11.47
CA HIS A 173 -13.68 -26.35 11.64
C HIS A 173 -12.34 -26.96 11.22
N ARG A 174 -11.81 -26.59 10.06
CA ARG A 174 -10.53 -27.12 9.52
C ARG A 174 -9.32 -26.73 10.37
N TYR A 175 -9.27 -25.51 10.84
CA TYR A 175 -8.04 -24.96 11.43
C TYR A 175 -8.13 -24.66 12.93
N GLY A 176 -9.33 -24.56 13.51
CA GLY A 176 -9.51 -24.27 14.94
C GLY A 176 -8.76 -23.01 15.36
N ASP A 177 -7.92 -23.16 16.37
CA ASP A 177 -7.12 -22.04 16.94
C ASP A 177 -5.79 -21.80 16.22
N LYS A 178 -5.48 -22.58 15.17
CA LYS A 178 -4.28 -22.37 14.35
C LYS A 178 -4.34 -21.08 13.56
N ILE A 179 -5.55 -20.60 13.28
CA ILE A 179 -5.76 -19.34 12.56
C ILE A 179 -6.69 -18.41 13.33
N LYS A 180 -6.53 -17.12 13.06
CA LYS A 180 -7.46 -16.06 13.47
C LYS A 180 -8.07 -15.45 12.23
N LEU A 181 -9.38 -15.59 12.08
CA LEU A 181 -10.18 -14.95 11.04
C LEU A 181 -10.87 -13.72 11.64
N LYS A 182 -10.68 -12.58 11.01
CA LYS A 182 -11.37 -11.33 11.33
C LYS A 182 -12.22 -10.92 10.13
N SER A 183 -13.54 -10.88 10.28
CA SER A 183 -14.45 -10.36 9.26
C SER A 183 -14.52 -8.83 9.31
N LEU A 184 -14.70 -8.20 8.19
CA LEU A 184 -14.95 -6.78 7.97
C LEU A 184 -16.11 -6.61 6.99
#